data_756681197a609c5756a2f3f8f0f99e7d
#
_entry.id   756681197a609c5756a2f3f8f0f99e7d
#
_cell.length_a   1.000
_cell.length_b   1.000
_cell.length_c   1.000
_cell.angle_alpha   90.00
_cell.angle_beta   90.00
_cell.angle_gamma   90.00
#
_symmetry.space_group_name_H-M   'P 1'
#
loop_
_entity.id
_entity.type
_entity.pdbx_description
1 polymer ?
#
loop_
_entity_poly.entity_id
_entity_poly.type
_entity_poly.pdbx_seq_one_letter_code
_entity_poly.pdbx_strand_id
1 'polypeptide(L)'
;PRAEFQDRPVLKGIDLKGHPLCWHTVTAQWLLDLSNEEILAAQLDRINREVSDFKGIVDIWDVINEAVIMPVFDKYDNGITRICKDLGRIRLIKKVFEATRQANPDAVLLINDFDTSEAYAILIEGCLEAGVRIDAIGIQSHMHQGYWGVEKTLRVLERFSRFNLPLHFTENTIVSGDIMPRHIVDLNDFQVSDWPSTPEGEERQAQETVTHYKTLFAHPLVESITWWNFVDGRWLNAPAGFLRRDYSPKPVYFEIDRLVNEEWRTGPHTLVTDDMGSVEISGYLGTYELRLKDKTISFRLDKGSTEEAITV
;
A
#
# COMPACT_ATOMS: atom_id res chain seq x y z
N PRO A 1 3.77 5.42 23.75
CA PRO A 1 4.04 4.86 22.43
C PRO A 1 4.84 5.82 21.54
N ARG A 2 4.45 7.13 21.45
CA ARG A 2 5.10 8.12 20.57
C ARG A 2 6.60 8.31 20.88
N ALA A 3 6.98 8.41 22.14
CA ALA A 3 8.37 8.61 22.57
C ALA A 3 9.29 7.43 22.16
N GLU A 4 8.78 6.21 22.12
CA GLU A 4 9.54 5.03 21.73
C GLU A 4 9.90 4.98 20.24
N PHE A 5 9.11 5.66 19.38
CA PHE A 5 9.35 5.73 17.94
C PHE A 5 10.25 6.91 17.54
N GLN A 6 10.22 8.02 18.28
CA GLN A 6 11.00 9.23 17.94
C GLN A 6 12.52 9.06 18.05
N ASP A 7 12.98 8.17 18.93
CA ASP A 7 14.41 7.99 19.22
C ASP A 7 15.05 6.79 18.50
N ARG A 8 14.33 6.10 17.61
CA ARG A 8 14.90 4.96 16.86
C ARG A 8 15.64 5.43 15.60
N PRO A 9 16.99 5.33 15.52
CA PRO A 9 17.75 5.67 14.32
C PRO A 9 17.34 4.85 13.09
N VAL A 10 16.74 3.69 13.30
CA VAL A 10 16.27 2.74 12.27
C VAL A 10 15.16 3.30 11.40
N LEU A 11 14.39 4.28 11.90
CA LEU A 11 13.25 4.87 11.16
C LEU A 11 13.62 6.12 10.35
N LYS A 12 14.88 6.57 10.41
CA LYS A 12 15.32 7.73 9.60
C LYS A 12 15.35 7.34 8.11
N GLY A 13 14.49 7.98 7.35
CA GLY A 13 14.37 7.76 5.90
C GLY A 13 13.44 6.59 5.50
N ILE A 14 12.59 6.09 6.44
CA ILE A 14 11.54 5.13 6.16
C ILE A 14 10.20 5.79 6.45
N ASP A 15 9.34 5.86 5.45
CA ASP A 15 7.97 6.32 5.61
C ASP A 15 7.14 5.24 6.28
N LEU A 16 6.35 5.63 7.29
CA LEU A 16 5.46 4.73 8.01
C LEU A 16 4.02 4.97 7.57
N LYS A 17 3.30 3.87 7.33
CA LYS A 17 1.87 3.89 7.02
C LYS A 17 1.07 3.29 8.17
N GLY A 18 0.03 4.00 8.61
CA GLY A 18 -0.95 3.52 9.58
C GLY A 18 -2.07 2.74 8.90
N HIS A 19 -2.42 1.56 9.47
CA HIS A 19 -3.42 0.64 8.91
C HIS A 19 -4.22 -0.05 10.02
N PRO A 20 -5.55 -0.12 9.89
CA PRO A 20 -6.43 0.93 9.34
C PRO A 20 -7.09 1.75 10.46
N LEU A 21 -7.58 2.95 10.13
CA LEU A 21 -8.31 3.76 11.10
C LEU A 21 -9.76 3.29 11.26
N CYS A 22 -10.46 2.92 10.19
CA CYS A 22 -11.84 2.42 10.24
C CYS A 22 -11.97 1.11 9.46
N TRP A 23 -12.34 0.04 10.14
CA TRP A 23 -12.51 -1.29 9.55
C TRP A 23 -13.53 -2.08 10.35
N HIS A 24 -14.31 -2.95 9.69
CA HIS A 24 -15.35 -3.76 10.30
C HIS A 24 -14.81 -5.01 11.03
N THR A 25 -13.54 -5.38 10.81
CA THR A 25 -12.91 -6.47 11.54
C THR A 25 -12.05 -5.96 12.70
N VAL A 26 -11.71 -6.86 13.64
CA VAL A 26 -10.86 -6.56 14.81
C VAL A 26 -11.38 -5.35 15.63
N THR A 27 -12.71 -5.19 15.71
CA THR A 27 -13.35 -4.14 16.50
C THR A 27 -13.51 -4.56 17.96
N ALA A 28 -13.50 -3.58 18.86
CA ALA A 28 -13.69 -3.85 20.29
C ALA A 28 -15.14 -4.30 20.58
N GLN A 29 -15.31 -5.41 21.31
CA GLN A 29 -16.63 -6.00 21.59
C GLN A 29 -17.56 -5.07 22.38
N TRP A 30 -17.00 -4.22 23.28
CA TRP A 30 -17.79 -3.28 24.07
C TRP A 30 -18.52 -2.23 23.22
N LEU A 31 -18.13 -2.02 21.96
CA LEU A 31 -18.87 -1.17 21.05
C LEU A 31 -20.28 -1.68 20.77
N LEU A 32 -20.53 -2.99 20.89
CA LEU A 32 -21.83 -3.56 20.64
C LEU A 32 -22.88 -3.17 21.69
N ASP A 33 -22.45 -2.75 22.88
CA ASP A 33 -23.32 -2.29 23.96
C ASP A 33 -23.77 -0.84 23.77
N LEU A 34 -23.22 -0.12 22.80
CA LEU A 34 -23.46 1.29 22.52
C LEU A 34 -24.52 1.49 21.43
N SER A 35 -25.15 2.67 21.45
CA SER A 35 -25.94 3.17 20.32
C SER A 35 -25.07 3.46 19.09
N ASN A 36 -25.65 3.55 17.91
CA ASN A 36 -24.91 3.87 16.68
C ASN A 36 -24.22 5.24 16.75
N GLU A 37 -24.85 6.22 17.42
CA GLU A 37 -24.28 7.55 17.65
C GLU A 37 -23.05 7.50 18.54
N GLU A 38 -23.10 6.72 19.63
CA GLU A 38 -21.97 6.53 20.54
C GLU A 38 -20.83 5.73 19.87
N ILE A 39 -21.15 4.70 19.06
CA ILE A 39 -20.14 3.97 18.27
C ILE A 39 -19.42 4.91 17.32
N LEU A 40 -20.18 5.74 16.60
CA LEU A 40 -19.59 6.72 15.68
C LEU A 40 -18.69 7.71 16.42
N ALA A 41 -19.17 8.25 17.55
CA ALA A 41 -18.38 9.16 18.38
C ALA A 41 -17.08 8.52 18.86
N ALA A 42 -17.14 7.30 19.41
CA ALA A 42 -15.96 6.55 19.84
C ALA A 42 -14.98 6.28 18.69
N GLN A 43 -15.49 5.99 17.49
CA GLN A 43 -14.66 5.78 16.30
C GLN A 43 -13.95 7.07 15.87
N LEU A 44 -14.65 8.19 15.85
CA LEU A 44 -14.06 9.49 15.49
C LEU A 44 -13.06 9.96 16.54
N ASP A 45 -13.34 9.77 17.83
CA ASP A 45 -12.40 10.05 18.92
C ASP A 45 -11.12 9.22 18.82
N ARG A 46 -11.24 7.91 18.48
CA ARG A 46 -10.09 7.06 18.23
C ARG A 46 -9.24 7.60 17.07
N ILE A 47 -9.88 7.96 15.96
CA ILE A 47 -9.18 8.53 14.79
C ILE A 47 -8.42 9.79 15.20
N ASN A 48 -9.10 10.72 15.87
CA ASN A 48 -8.48 11.98 16.30
C ASN A 48 -7.26 11.73 17.19
N ARG A 49 -7.38 10.84 18.18
CA ARG A 49 -6.27 10.49 19.09
C ARG A 49 -5.10 9.86 18.33
N GLU A 50 -5.35 8.77 17.57
CA GLU A 50 -4.29 8.03 16.88
C GLU A 50 -3.54 8.94 15.88
N VAL A 51 -4.27 9.67 15.05
CA VAL A 51 -3.67 10.50 14.01
C VAL A 51 -2.93 11.71 14.62
N SER A 52 -3.46 12.33 15.66
CA SER A 52 -2.78 13.43 16.35
C SER A 52 -1.54 12.97 17.09
N ASP A 53 -1.61 11.82 17.78
CA ASP A 53 -0.48 11.29 18.56
C ASP A 53 0.69 10.86 17.68
N PHE A 54 0.43 10.42 16.46
CA PHE A 54 1.46 9.98 15.51
C PHE A 54 1.81 11.00 14.43
N LYS A 55 1.26 12.21 14.47
CA LYS A 55 1.58 13.25 13.49
C LYS A 55 3.09 13.53 13.42
N GLY A 56 3.63 13.53 12.21
CA GLY A 56 5.08 13.67 11.94
C GLY A 56 5.89 12.40 12.17
N ILE A 57 5.22 11.27 12.45
CA ILE A 57 5.81 9.93 12.52
C ILE A 57 5.10 9.01 11.52
N VAL A 58 3.76 9.02 11.52
CA VAL A 58 2.90 8.30 10.59
C VAL A 58 2.02 9.34 9.91
N ASP A 59 2.40 9.69 8.70
CA ASP A 59 1.70 10.71 7.91
C ASP A 59 1.03 10.12 6.65
N ILE A 60 0.95 8.78 6.55
CA ILE A 60 0.21 8.05 5.52
C ILE A 60 -0.77 7.11 6.23
N TRP A 61 -2.06 7.16 5.90
CA TRP A 61 -3.09 6.39 6.60
C TRP A 61 -4.07 5.69 5.65
N ASP A 62 -4.30 4.40 5.88
CA ASP A 62 -5.51 3.73 5.39
C ASP A 62 -6.68 4.16 6.29
N VAL A 63 -7.41 5.19 5.83
CA VAL A 63 -8.47 5.81 6.65
C VAL A 63 -9.66 4.88 6.82
N ILE A 64 -10.00 4.17 5.75
CA ILE A 64 -11.04 3.15 5.78
C ILE A 64 -10.60 1.94 4.96
N ASN A 65 -10.88 0.75 5.49
CA ASN A 65 -10.54 -0.52 4.87
C ASN A 65 -11.77 -1.34 4.53
N GLU A 66 -11.80 -1.90 3.30
CA GLU A 66 -12.83 -2.84 2.82
C GLU A 66 -14.26 -2.29 2.90
N ALA A 67 -14.43 -1.05 2.47
CA ALA A 67 -15.69 -0.35 2.55
C ALA A 67 -16.76 -0.92 1.60
N VAL A 68 -16.38 -1.65 0.55
CA VAL A 68 -17.33 -2.28 -0.38
C VAL A 68 -18.16 -3.35 0.33
N ILE A 69 -17.52 -4.24 1.11
CA ILE A 69 -18.22 -5.30 1.83
C ILE A 69 -18.80 -4.84 3.17
N MET A 70 -18.29 -3.77 3.74
CA MET A 70 -18.56 -3.34 5.12
C MET A 70 -20.04 -3.35 5.53
N PRO A 71 -21.02 -2.83 4.77
CA PRO A 71 -22.41 -2.82 5.18
C PRO A 71 -23.13 -4.17 5.01
N VAL A 72 -22.56 -5.10 4.24
CA VAL A 72 -23.14 -6.43 4.01
C VAL A 72 -22.37 -7.55 4.74
N PHE A 73 -21.32 -7.19 5.47
CA PHE A 73 -20.57 -8.13 6.27
C PHE A 73 -21.47 -8.72 7.38
N ASP A 74 -21.54 -10.04 7.45
CA ASP A 74 -22.48 -10.78 8.32
C ASP A 74 -21.85 -11.96 9.08
N LYS A 75 -20.53 -12.16 8.99
CA LYS A 75 -19.86 -13.26 9.70
C LYS A 75 -19.94 -13.14 11.22
N TYR A 76 -19.97 -11.92 11.74
CA TYR A 76 -20.16 -11.60 13.14
C TYR A 76 -20.63 -10.15 13.32
N ASP A 77 -21.32 -9.88 14.41
CA ASP A 77 -21.74 -8.53 14.76
C ASP A 77 -20.52 -7.65 15.10
N ASN A 78 -20.52 -6.44 14.54
CA ASN A 78 -19.54 -5.42 14.87
C ASN A 78 -20.13 -4.01 14.74
N GLY A 79 -19.62 -3.08 15.54
CA GLY A 79 -20.14 -1.72 15.60
C GLY A 79 -19.97 -0.95 14.29
N ILE A 80 -18.89 -1.20 13.55
CA ILE A 80 -18.59 -0.47 12.31
C ILE A 80 -19.56 -0.83 11.20
N THR A 81 -19.88 -2.12 11.02
CA THR A 81 -20.94 -2.55 10.09
C THR A 81 -22.29 -1.94 10.46
N ARG A 82 -22.63 -1.85 11.75
CA ARG A 82 -23.87 -1.23 12.22
C ARG A 82 -23.96 0.24 11.81
N ILE A 83 -22.94 1.04 12.10
CA ILE A 83 -22.95 2.47 11.72
C ILE A 83 -22.83 2.66 10.20
N CYS A 84 -22.18 1.74 9.48
CA CYS A 84 -22.15 1.77 8.03
C CYS A 84 -23.51 1.50 7.39
N LYS A 85 -24.31 0.57 7.95
CA LYS A 85 -25.68 0.32 7.53
C LYS A 85 -26.60 1.52 7.81
N ASP A 86 -26.44 2.15 8.95
CA ASP A 86 -27.24 3.29 9.39
C ASP A 86 -26.97 4.55 8.56
N LEU A 87 -25.72 4.91 8.41
CA LEU A 87 -25.31 6.13 7.70
C LEU A 87 -25.24 5.97 6.17
N GLY A 88 -24.97 4.76 5.70
CA GLY A 88 -24.52 4.49 4.33
C GLY A 88 -23.01 4.69 4.15
N ARG A 89 -22.42 3.93 3.20
CA ARG A 89 -20.97 3.91 2.95
C ARG A 89 -20.36 5.30 2.80
N ILE A 90 -20.87 6.10 1.86
CA ILE A 90 -20.28 7.39 1.50
C ILE A 90 -20.28 8.37 2.68
N ARG A 91 -21.37 8.40 3.48
CA ARG A 91 -21.42 9.28 4.65
C ARG A 91 -20.46 8.86 5.75
N LEU A 92 -20.29 7.56 5.98
CA LEU A 92 -19.31 7.05 6.94
C LEU A 92 -17.89 7.39 6.47
N ILE A 93 -17.57 7.09 5.20
CA ILE A 93 -16.26 7.42 4.61
C ILE A 93 -15.97 8.90 4.76
N LYS A 94 -16.92 9.77 4.42
CA LYS A 94 -16.76 11.22 4.54
C LYS A 94 -16.41 11.63 5.97
N LYS A 95 -17.14 11.11 6.97
CA LYS A 95 -16.92 11.45 8.38
C LYS A 95 -15.52 11.01 8.87
N VAL A 96 -15.09 9.81 8.54
CA VAL A 96 -13.76 9.32 8.98
C VAL A 96 -12.62 10.05 8.26
N PHE A 97 -12.78 10.39 6.98
CA PHE A 97 -11.80 11.21 6.24
C PHE A 97 -11.72 12.64 6.78
N GLU A 98 -12.86 13.26 7.06
CA GLU A 98 -12.90 14.61 7.66
C GLU A 98 -12.22 14.64 9.03
N ALA A 99 -12.49 13.66 9.90
CA ALA A 99 -11.85 13.56 11.21
C ALA A 99 -10.33 13.37 11.09
N THR A 100 -9.89 12.49 10.18
CA THR A 100 -8.47 12.23 9.94
C THR A 100 -7.77 13.50 9.42
N ARG A 101 -8.39 14.19 8.45
CA ARG A 101 -7.85 15.43 7.87
C ARG A 101 -7.78 16.56 8.88
N GLN A 102 -8.75 16.64 9.82
CA GLN A 102 -8.72 17.62 10.92
C GLN A 102 -7.57 17.33 11.91
N ALA A 103 -7.33 16.05 12.21
CA ALA A 103 -6.27 15.64 13.13
C ALA A 103 -4.87 15.86 12.53
N ASN A 104 -4.68 15.58 11.24
CA ASN A 104 -3.44 15.85 10.50
C ASN A 104 -3.76 16.38 9.09
N PRO A 105 -3.72 17.71 8.89
CA PRO A 105 -4.00 18.33 7.58
C PRO A 105 -3.04 17.93 6.46
N ASP A 106 -1.83 17.52 6.81
CA ASP A 106 -0.74 17.23 5.87
C ASP A 106 -0.61 15.73 5.54
N ALA A 107 -1.39 14.87 6.20
CA ALA A 107 -1.32 13.43 5.98
C ALA A 107 -1.88 13.02 4.60
N VAL A 108 -1.27 11.97 4.03
CA VAL A 108 -1.76 11.29 2.84
C VAL A 108 -2.84 10.28 3.25
N LEU A 109 -4.05 10.46 2.75
CA LEU A 109 -5.23 9.71 3.16
C LEU A 109 -5.69 8.75 2.06
N LEU A 110 -5.70 7.46 2.38
CA LEU A 110 -6.11 6.39 1.46
C LEU A 110 -7.50 5.85 1.80
N ILE A 111 -8.25 5.55 0.75
CA ILE A 111 -9.30 4.53 0.77
C ILE A 111 -8.66 3.21 0.34
N ASN A 112 -8.86 2.10 1.07
CA ASN A 112 -8.20 0.82 0.81
C ASN A 112 -9.22 -0.31 0.72
N ASP A 113 -9.07 -1.19 -0.29
CA ASP A 113 -9.98 -2.32 -0.47
C ASP A 113 -9.29 -3.49 -1.22
N PHE A 114 -9.77 -4.71 -1.01
CA PHE A 114 -9.40 -5.88 -1.80
C PHE A 114 -10.26 -6.03 -3.06
N ASP A 115 -11.42 -5.38 -3.11
CA ASP A 115 -12.28 -5.41 -4.28
C ASP A 115 -11.68 -4.61 -5.42
N THR A 116 -11.28 -5.30 -6.48
CA THR A 116 -10.74 -4.68 -7.69
C THR A 116 -11.76 -4.54 -8.80
N SER A 117 -13.05 -4.76 -8.52
CA SER A 117 -14.16 -4.66 -9.48
C SER A 117 -14.64 -3.22 -9.69
N GLU A 118 -15.64 -3.07 -10.55
CA GLU A 118 -16.34 -1.79 -10.73
C GLU A 118 -17.07 -1.33 -9.46
N ALA A 119 -17.42 -2.23 -8.53
CA ALA A 119 -18.07 -1.82 -7.28
C ALA A 119 -17.20 -0.87 -6.45
N TYR A 120 -15.91 -1.16 -6.36
CA TYR A 120 -14.96 -0.27 -5.68
C TYR A 120 -14.76 1.05 -6.44
N ALA A 121 -14.67 0.98 -7.77
CA ALA A 121 -14.52 2.18 -8.58
C ALA A 121 -15.75 3.10 -8.48
N ILE A 122 -16.98 2.56 -8.50
CA ILE A 122 -18.22 3.32 -8.29
C ILE A 122 -18.26 3.95 -6.88
N LEU A 123 -17.78 3.22 -5.86
CA LEU A 123 -17.71 3.76 -4.50
C LEU A 123 -16.74 4.95 -4.41
N ILE A 124 -15.55 4.83 -5.02
CA ILE A 124 -14.58 5.93 -5.08
C ILE A 124 -15.18 7.15 -5.79
N GLU A 125 -15.79 6.95 -6.95
CA GLU A 125 -16.46 8.02 -7.71
C GLU A 125 -17.51 8.74 -6.86
N GLY A 126 -18.40 7.99 -6.20
CA GLY A 126 -19.42 8.56 -5.31
C GLY A 126 -18.81 9.29 -4.09
N CYS A 127 -17.68 8.85 -3.57
CA CYS A 127 -16.97 9.56 -2.52
C CYS A 127 -16.39 10.89 -3.02
N LEU A 128 -15.76 10.90 -4.18
CA LEU A 128 -15.21 12.11 -4.79
C LEU A 128 -16.31 13.13 -5.11
N GLU A 129 -17.44 12.69 -5.68
CA GLU A 129 -18.62 13.54 -5.93
C GLU A 129 -19.23 14.10 -4.64
N ALA A 130 -19.19 13.34 -3.55
CA ALA A 130 -19.61 13.81 -2.22
C ALA A 130 -18.60 14.77 -1.55
N GLY A 131 -17.50 15.07 -2.21
CA GLY A 131 -16.45 15.99 -1.74
C GLY A 131 -15.50 15.35 -0.72
N VAL A 132 -15.35 14.03 -0.70
CA VAL A 132 -14.31 13.36 0.10
C VAL A 132 -12.95 13.61 -0.57
N ARG A 133 -12.01 14.16 0.18
CA ARG A 133 -10.64 14.39 -0.30
C ARG A 133 -9.80 13.14 -0.08
N ILE A 134 -9.77 12.27 -1.09
CA ILE A 134 -8.93 11.08 -1.16
C ILE A 134 -7.61 11.48 -1.81
N ASP A 135 -6.47 11.19 -1.16
CA ASP A 135 -5.15 11.52 -1.70
C ASP A 135 -4.56 10.35 -2.49
N ALA A 136 -4.88 9.09 -2.14
CA ALA A 136 -4.46 7.92 -2.89
C ALA A 136 -5.48 6.77 -2.78
N ILE A 137 -5.44 5.87 -3.75
CA ILE A 137 -6.27 4.66 -3.79
C ILE A 137 -5.43 3.46 -3.41
N GLY A 138 -5.81 2.77 -2.34
CA GLY A 138 -5.20 1.52 -1.89
C GLY A 138 -5.85 0.30 -2.57
N ILE A 139 -5.01 -0.63 -3.01
CA ILE A 139 -5.39 -1.88 -3.67
C ILE A 139 -4.64 -3.00 -2.96
N GLN A 140 -5.35 -3.88 -2.25
CA GLN A 140 -4.72 -4.91 -1.42
C GLN A 140 -3.95 -5.96 -2.24
N SER A 141 -4.47 -6.46 -3.34
CA SER A 141 -3.82 -7.44 -4.24
C SER A 141 -3.37 -8.75 -3.56
N HIS A 142 -4.22 -9.34 -2.74
CA HIS A 142 -4.01 -10.68 -2.18
C HIS A 142 -4.19 -11.78 -3.25
N MET A 143 -3.11 -12.45 -3.63
CA MET A 143 -3.10 -13.43 -4.73
C MET A 143 -2.88 -14.86 -4.22
N HIS A 144 -3.52 -15.26 -3.13
CA HIS A 144 -3.45 -16.62 -2.59
C HIS A 144 -4.02 -17.67 -3.54
N GLN A 145 -4.94 -17.28 -4.41
CA GLN A 145 -5.56 -18.14 -5.44
C GLN A 145 -4.82 -18.13 -6.77
N GLY A 146 -3.57 -17.71 -6.78
CA GLY A 146 -2.69 -17.59 -7.92
C GLY A 146 -2.49 -16.16 -8.40
N TYR A 147 -1.34 -15.93 -9.00
CA TYR A 147 -0.97 -14.63 -9.56
C TYR A 147 -1.99 -14.16 -10.60
N TRP A 148 -2.33 -12.89 -10.56
CA TRP A 148 -3.29 -12.28 -11.49
C TRP A 148 -2.82 -12.30 -12.95
N GLY A 149 -1.52 -12.36 -13.20
CA GLY A 149 -0.92 -12.16 -14.51
C GLY A 149 -0.90 -10.68 -14.92
N VAL A 150 -0.05 -10.38 -15.90
CA VAL A 150 0.14 -9.00 -16.41
C VAL A 150 -1.18 -8.39 -16.89
N GLU A 151 -1.97 -9.17 -17.63
CA GLU A 151 -3.22 -8.66 -18.24
C GLU A 151 -4.26 -8.23 -17.19
N LYS A 152 -4.48 -9.02 -16.12
CA LYS A 152 -5.39 -8.60 -15.05
C LYS A 152 -4.82 -7.42 -14.28
N THR A 153 -3.51 -7.40 -14.01
CA THR A 153 -2.85 -6.28 -13.34
C THR A 153 -3.03 -4.98 -14.12
N LEU A 154 -2.84 -5.01 -15.43
CA LEU A 154 -3.06 -3.83 -16.30
C LEU A 154 -4.52 -3.39 -16.31
N ARG A 155 -5.50 -4.31 -16.36
CA ARG A 155 -6.93 -3.95 -16.24
C ARG A 155 -7.27 -3.29 -14.90
N VAL A 156 -6.66 -3.72 -13.81
CA VAL A 156 -6.83 -3.09 -12.49
C VAL A 156 -6.23 -1.69 -12.50
N LEU A 157 -5.02 -1.54 -13.01
CA LEU A 157 -4.37 -0.23 -13.16
C LEU A 157 -5.21 0.72 -14.00
N GLU A 158 -5.69 0.30 -15.18
CA GLU A 158 -6.54 1.09 -16.06
C GLU A 158 -7.83 1.55 -15.36
N ARG A 159 -8.51 0.62 -14.63
CA ARG A 159 -9.74 0.93 -13.90
C ARG A 159 -9.58 2.06 -12.90
N PHE A 160 -8.52 2.05 -12.11
CA PHE A 160 -8.32 3.02 -11.05
C PHE A 160 -7.55 4.27 -11.50
N SER A 161 -6.78 4.20 -12.57
CA SER A 161 -6.08 5.35 -13.15
C SER A 161 -7.01 6.45 -13.67
N ARG A 162 -8.27 6.12 -13.99
CA ARG A 162 -9.27 7.10 -14.45
C ARG A 162 -9.54 8.22 -13.44
N PHE A 163 -9.24 7.99 -12.15
CA PHE A 163 -9.39 9.00 -11.11
C PHE A 163 -8.22 9.97 -11.02
N ASN A 164 -7.13 9.70 -11.74
CA ASN A 164 -5.89 10.49 -11.72
C ASN A 164 -5.35 10.74 -10.30
N LEU A 165 -5.49 9.75 -9.42
CA LEU A 165 -4.95 9.71 -8.08
C LEU A 165 -3.80 8.71 -8.00
N PRO A 166 -2.82 8.91 -7.11
CA PRO A 166 -1.83 7.92 -6.77
C PRO A 166 -2.44 6.54 -6.42
N LEU A 167 -1.79 5.47 -6.89
CA LEU A 167 -2.19 4.09 -6.61
C LEU A 167 -1.16 3.46 -5.67
N HIS A 168 -1.60 2.97 -4.54
CA HIS A 168 -0.80 2.20 -3.60
C HIS A 168 -1.24 0.74 -3.62
N PHE A 169 -0.37 -0.17 -4.02
CA PHE A 169 -0.58 -1.60 -3.88
C PHE A 169 -0.16 -2.00 -2.47
N THR A 170 -1.15 -2.11 -1.58
CA THR A 170 -0.97 -2.04 -0.13
C THR A 170 -0.64 -3.36 0.54
N GLU A 171 -1.03 -4.50 -0.06
CA GLU A 171 -1.03 -5.80 0.62
C GLU A 171 -0.73 -6.95 -0.36
N ASN A 172 0.32 -6.78 -1.18
CA ASN A 172 0.68 -7.79 -2.17
C ASN A 172 1.03 -9.12 -1.52
N THR A 173 0.47 -10.21 -2.03
CA THR A 173 0.82 -11.58 -1.64
C THR A 173 0.78 -12.52 -2.83
N ILE A 174 1.82 -13.35 -2.97
CA ILE A 174 1.88 -14.48 -3.91
C ILE A 174 2.41 -15.67 -3.11
N VAL A 175 1.72 -16.80 -3.16
CA VAL A 175 2.10 -17.98 -2.38
C VAL A 175 3.19 -18.82 -3.08
N SER A 176 4.09 -19.39 -2.29
CA SER A 176 5.18 -20.28 -2.73
C SER A 176 4.91 -21.75 -2.43
N GLY A 177 3.67 -22.10 -2.14
CA GLY A 177 3.18 -23.46 -1.99
C GLY A 177 2.04 -23.74 -2.97
N ASP A 178 1.19 -24.69 -2.62
CA ASP A 178 -0.02 -24.96 -3.38
C ASP A 178 -0.93 -23.73 -3.39
N ILE A 179 -1.61 -23.53 -4.51
CA ILE A 179 -2.51 -22.39 -4.70
C ILE A 179 -3.82 -22.68 -3.98
N MET A 180 -4.34 -21.69 -3.22
CA MET A 180 -5.65 -21.79 -2.57
C MET A 180 -6.75 -22.08 -3.60
N PRO A 181 -7.67 -23.00 -3.31
CA PRO A 181 -8.76 -23.34 -4.24
C PRO A 181 -9.64 -22.13 -4.58
N ARG A 182 -9.99 -21.98 -5.87
CA ARG A 182 -10.75 -20.82 -6.38
C ARG A 182 -12.17 -20.72 -5.87
N HIS A 183 -12.76 -21.79 -5.32
CA HIS A 183 -14.10 -21.77 -4.74
C HIS A 183 -14.16 -21.11 -3.36
N ILE A 184 -13.03 -20.85 -2.73
CA ILE A 184 -12.97 -20.09 -1.46
C ILE A 184 -13.25 -18.62 -1.79
N VAL A 185 -14.38 -18.12 -1.29
CA VAL A 185 -14.81 -16.73 -1.54
C VAL A 185 -14.13 -15.77 -0.57
N ASP A 186 -14.15 -16.07 0.71
CA ASP A 186 -13.40 -15.33 1.71
C ASP A 186 -12.13 -16.10 2.06
N LEU A 187 -10.97 -15.47 1.85
CA LEU A 187 -9.67 -16.10 2.10
C LEU A 187 -9.56 -16.63 3.55
N ASN A 188 -10.22 -15.98 4.51
CA ASN A 188 -10.22 -16.40 5.91
C ASN A 188 -10.96 -17.72 6.17
N ASP A 189 -11.75 -18.21 5.22
CA ASP A 189 -12.39 -19.52 5.33
C ASP A 189 -11.44 -20.69 5.00
N PHE A 190 -10.28 -20.39 4.42
CA PHE A 190 -9.26 -21.39 4.14
C PHE A 190 -8.38 -21.61 5.37
N GLN A 191 -8.88 -22.48 6.27
CA GLN A 191 -8.19 -22.84 7.50
C GLN A 191 -7.53 -24.21 7.33
N VAL A 192 -6.19 -24.21 7.20
CA VAL A 192 -5.36 -25.42 7.08
C VAL A 192 -4.32 -25.43 8.19
N SER A 193 -4.06 -26.62 8.73
CA SER A 193 -3.08 -26.79 9.81
C SER A 193 -1.64 -26.58 9.35
N ASP A 194 -1.37 -26.89 8.09
CA ASP A 194 -0.07 -26.70 7.45
C ASP A 194 -0.25 -26.30 5.98
N TRP A 195 0.50 -25.29 5.56
CA TRP A 195 0.57 -24.84 4.18
C TRP A 195 2.05 -24.58 3.84
N PRO A 196 2.77 -25.64 3.43
CA PRO A 196 4.21 -25.54 3.23
C PRO A 196 4.57 -24.79 1.93
N SER A 197 5.71 -24.12 1.98
CA SER A 197 6.43 -23.69 0.79
C SER A 197 7.03 -24.92 0.08
N THR A 198 7.13 -24.87 -1.25
CA THR A 198 7.83 -25.91 -2.05
C THR A 198 8.92 -25.27 -2.88
N PRO A 199 9.99 -25.99 -3.24
CA PRO A 199 11.06 -25.43 -4.09
C PRO A 199 10.54 -24.86 -5.40
N GLU A 200 9.65 -25.56 -6.07
CA GLU A 200 9.03 -25.14 -7.33
C GLU A 200 8.11 -23.93 -7.12
N GLY A 201 7.42 -23.90 -5.98
CA GLY A 201 6.56 -22.79 -5.59
C GLY A 201 7.35 -21.54 -5.26
N GLU A 202 8.52 -21.67 -4.63
CA GLU A 202 9.40 -20.52 -4.35
C GLU A 202 9.97 -19.91 -5.62
N GLU A 203 10.37 -20.73 -6.58
CA GLU A 203 10.83 -20.26 -7.88
C GLU A 203 9.71 -19.55 -8.65
N ARG A 204 8.51 -20.14 -8.67
CA ARG A 204 7.30 -19.51 -9.23
C ARG A 204 7.00 -18.16 -8.54
N GLN A 205 7.00 -18.12 -7.21
CA GLN A 205 6.77 -16.90 -6.44
C GLN A 205 7.75 -15.82 -6.85
N ALA A 206 9.03 -16.13 -7.00
CA ALA A 206 10.06 -15.17 -7.39
C ALA A 206 9.78 -14.58 -8.78
N GLN A 207 9.52 -15.43 -9.78
CA GLN A 207 9.24 -15.02 -11.16
C GLN A 207 7.96 -14.18 -11.26
N GLU A 208 6.88 -14.63 -10.63
CA GLU A 208 5.60 -13.92 -10.61
C GLU A 208 5.68 -12.59 -9.88
N THR A 209 6.40 -12.52 -8.75
CA THR A 209 6.60 -11.28 -7.99
C THR A 209 7.44 -10.27 -8.77
N VAL A 210 8.54 -10.69 -9.40
CA VAL A 210 9.34 -9.82 -10.26
C VAL A 210 8.49 -9.24 -11.39
N THR A 211 7.70 -10.09 -12.05
CA THR A 211 6.82 -9.65 -13.15
C THR A 211 5.77 -8.66 -12.65
N HIS A 212 5.16 -8.93 -11.50
CA HIS A 212 4.17 -8.04 -10.87
C HIS A 212 4.78 -6.69 -10.51
N TYR A 213 5.91 -6.70 -9.81
CA TYR A 213 6.61 -5.48 -9.39
C TYR A 213 7.03 -4.62 -10.59
N LYS A 214 7.58 -5.24 -11.66
CA LYS A 214 7.94 -4.51 -12.89
C LYS A 214 6.73 -3.91 -13.58
N THR A 215 5.61 -4.62 -13.62
CA THR A 215 4.36 -4.11 -14.20
C THR A 215 3.83 -2.92 -13.42
N LEU A 216 3.86 -2.98 -12.09
CA LEU A 216 3.42 -1.87 -11.23
C LEU A 216 4.36 -0.68 -11.29
N PHE A 217 5.68 -0.92 -11.18
CA PHE A 217 6.70 0.12 -11.19
C PHE A 217 6.72 0.93 -12.50
N ALA A 218 6.39 0.29 -13.62
CA ALA A 218 6.31 0.96 -14.92
C ALA A 218 5.10 1.91 -15.06
N HIS A 219 4.14 1.86 -14.13
CA HIS A 219 2.93 2.65 -14.26
C HIS A 219 3.05 4.02 -13.55
N PRO A 220 2.79 5.16 -14.23
CA PRO A 220 3.11 6.49 -13.72
C PRO A 220 2.32 6.90 -12.45
N LEU A 221 1.17 6.30 -12.19
CA LEU A 221 0.36 6.58 -10.99
C LEU A 221 0.66 5.65 -9.82
N VAL A 222 1.43 4.57 -9.98
CA VAL A 222 1.83 3.72 -8.86
C VAL A 222 2.93 4.42 -8.07
N GLU A 223 2.68 4.67 -6.79
CA GLU A 223 3.62 5.33 -5.89
C GLU A 223 4.12 4.42 -4.77
N SER A 224 3.38 3.35 -4.46
CA SER A 224 3.77 2.41 -3.40
C SER A 224 3.43 0.98 -3.76
N ILE A 225 4.36 0.07 -3.44
CA ILE A 225 4.19 -1.38 -3.57
C ILE A 225 4.61 -1.98 -2.22
N THR A 226 3.63 -2.44 -1.44
CA THR A 226 3.86 -3.01 -0.10
C THR A 226 3.57 -4.50 -0.11
N TRP A 227 4.47 -5.31 0.43
CA TRP A 227 4.25 -6.73 0.63
C TRP A 227 3.60 -6.97 1.99
N TRP A 228 2.56 -7.85 2.04
CA TRP A 228 1.77 -8.00 3.26
C TRP A 228 2.49 -8.78 4.37
N ASN A 229 3.08 -9.92 4.07
CA ASN A 229 3.77 -10.76 5.04
C ASN A 229 5.24 -10.94 4.67
N PHE A 230 6.17 -10.46 5.51
CA PHE A 230 7.59 -10.63 5.24
C PHE A 230 8.08 -12.06 5.54
N VAL A 231 7.45 -12.76 6.49
CA VAL A 231 7.76 -14.12 6.91
C VAL A 231 6.56 -15.03 6.68
N ASP A 232 6.82 -16.27 6.24
CA ASP A 232 5.78 -17.30 6.04
C ASP A 232 4.94 -17.56 7.27
N GLY A 233 3.68 -17.87 7.05
CA GLY A 233 2.76 -18.35 8.08
C GLY A 233 2.19 -17.28 9.00
N ARG A 234 2.42 -16.00 8.73
CA ARG A 234 1.92 -14.91 9.59
C ARG A 234 0.44 -14.61 9.41
N TRP A 235 -0.12 -14.93 8.27
CA TRP A 235 -1.56 -14.87 8.00
C TRP A 235 -2.00 -16.10 7.22
N LEU A 236 -3.11 -16.72 7.59
CA LEU A 236 -3.70 -17.94 6.99
C LEU A 236 -2.74 -19.16 6.99
N ASN A 237 -1.69 -19.15 7.76
CA ASN A 237 -0.58 -20.11 7.63
C ASN A 237 0.10 -20.12 6.24
N ALA A 238 -0.19 -19.14 5.40
CA ALA A 238 0.23 -19.10 4.01
C ALA A 238 1.75 -18.97 3.86
N PRO A 239 2.36 -19.70 2.90
CA PRO A 239 3.76 -19.54 2.52
C PRO A 239 3.89 -18.33 1.57
N ALA A 240 3.58 -17.13 2.04
CA ALA A 240 3.50 -15.91 1.25
C ALA A 240 4.58 -14.87 1.60
N GLY A 241 5.50 -15.21 2.50
CA GLY A 241 6.61 -14.33 2.89
C GLY A 241 7.76 -14.33 1.88
N PHE A 242 8.66 -13.37 2.04
CA PHE A 242 9.97 -13.38 1.39
C PHE A 242 10.97 -14.26 2.16
N LEU A 243 10.70 -14.46 3.44
CA LEU A 243 11.46 -15.36 4.30
C LEU A 243 10.61 -16.59 4.66
N ARG A 244 11.26 -17.73 4.79
CA ARG A 244 10.67 -18.94 5.35
C ARG A 244 10.38 -18.76 6.84
N ARG A 245 9.69 -19.71 7.47
CA ARG A 245 9.36 -19.68 8.91
C ARG A 245 10.58 -19.63 9.82
N ASP A 246 11.72 -20.17 9.36
CA ASP A 246 13.01 -20.14 10.06
C ASP A 246 13.84 -18.89 9.78
N TYR A 247 13.23 -17.88 9.10
CA TYR A 247 13.84 -16.63 8.68
C TYR A 247 14.91 -16.78 7.58
N SER A 248 15.10 -17.94 7.00
CA SER A 248 15.97 -18.09 5.84
C SER A 248 15.32 -17.43 4.60
N PRO A 249 16.10 -16.71 3.77
CA PRO A 249 15.55 -16.02 2.60
C PRO A 249 15.16 -17.00 1.50
N LYS A 250 14.06 -16.70 0.81
CA LYS A 250 13.63 -17.37 -0.42
C LYS A 250 14.24 -16.70 -1.66
N PRO A 251 14.19 -17.34 -2.84
CA PRO A 251 14.61 -16.71 -4.10
C PRO A 251 13.99 -15.33 -4.33
N VAL A 252 12.71 -15.13 -4.01
CA VAL A 252 12.00 -13.86 -4.15
C VAL A 252 12.65 -12.71 -3.36
N TYR A 253 13.25 -12.99 -2.19
CA TYR A 253 13.96 -11.98 -1.40
C TYR A 253 15.12 -11.38 -2.20
N PHE A 254 15.96 -12.22 -2.79
CA PHE A 254 17.12 -11.77 -3.55
C PHE A 254 16.72 -11.05 -4.84
N GLU A 255 15.66 -11.52 -5.50
CA GLU A 255 15.16 -10.87 -6.72
C GLU A 255 14.60 -9.48 -6.44
N ILE A 256 13.85 -9.28 -5.35
CA ILE A 256 13.33 -7.96 -4.98
C ILE A 256 14.45 -7.05 -4.48
N ASP A 257 15.41 -7.58 -3.72
CA ASP A 257 16.60 -6.83 -3.31
C ASP A 257 17.36 -6.31 -4.53
N ARG A 258 17.60 -7.17 -5.53
CA ARG A 258 18.24 -6.79 -6.79
C ARG A 258 17.43 -5.73 -7.55
N LEU A 259 16.11 -5.87 -7.66
CA LEU A 259 15.25 -4.87 -8.32
C LEU A 259 15.37 -3.50 -7.64
N VAL A 260 15.23 -3.46 -6.32
CA VAL A 260 15.14 -2.21 -5.56
C VAL A 260 16.51 -1.56 -5.37
N ASN A 261 17.54 -2.35 -5.12
CA ASN A 261 18.85 -1.82 -4.75
C ASN A 261 19.86 -1.73 -5.90
N GLU A 262 19.61 -2.40 -7.03
CA GLU A 262 20.49 -2.38 -8.19
C GLU A 262 19.77 -1.90 -9.46
N GLU A 263 18.70 -2.61 -9.92
CA GLU A 263 18.09 -2.36 -11.23
C GLU A 263 17.33 -1.01 -11.27
N TRP A 264 16.63 -0.64 -10.20
CA TRP A 264 15.83 0.59 -10.10
C TRP A 264 16.59 1.76 -9.47
N ARG A 265 17.89 1.65 -9.35
CA ARG A 265 18.75 2.72 -8.92
C ARG A 265 19.65 3.17 -10.05
N THR A 266 19.71 4.47 -10.26
CA THR A 266 20.76 5.05 -11.10
C THR A 266 22.05 5.04 -10.27
N GLY A 267 22.97 4.19 -10.67
CA GLY A 267 24.28 4.08 -10.01
C GLY A 267 25.15 5.31 -10.26
N PRO A 268 26.31 5.42 -9.59
CA PRO A 268 27.28 6.46 -9.86
C PRO A 268 27.88 6.27 -11.27
N HIS A 269 27.81 7.32 -12.09
CA HIS A 269 28.41 7.35 -13.42
C HIS A 269 29.52 8.39 -13.47
N THR A 270 30.65 8.05 -14.11
CA THR A 270 31.64 9.02 -14.50
C THR A 270 31.42 9.41 -15.94
N LEU A 271 31.16 10.68 -16.17
CA LEU A 271 30.84 11.22 -17.46
C LEU A 271 31.84 12.26 -17.92
N VAL A 272 32.01 12.39 -19.21
CA VAL A 272 32.86 13.41 -19.83
C VAL A 272 31.96 14.29 -20.68
N THR A 273 32.06 15.60 -20.53
CA THR A 273 31.33 16.57 -21.36
C THR A 273 31.83 16.54 -22.81
N ASP A 274 30.96 16.90 -23.72
CA ASP A 274 31.32 17.18 -25.10
C ASP A 274 32.15 18.48 -25.23
N ASP A 275 32.49 18.86 -26.46
CA ASP A 275 33.27 20.06 -26.78
C ASP A 275 32.52 21.37 -26.40
N MET A 276 31.22 21.30 -26.19
CA MET A 276 30.39 22.41 -25.73
C MET A 276 30.27 22.47 -24.20
N GLY A 277 30.90 21.53 -23.47
CA GLY A 277 30.85 21.42 -22.03
C GLY A 277 29.54 20.79 -21.54
N SER A 278 28.80 20.12 -22.39
CA SER A 278 27.50 19.48 -22.08
C SER A 278 27.62 17.97 -21.93
N VAL A 279 26.79 17.40 -21.09
CA VAL A 279 26.61 15.94 -20.93
C VAL A 279 25.14 15.65 -20.65
N GLU A 280 24.61 14.63 -21.30
CA GLU A 280 23.26 14.15 -21.08
C GLU A 280 23.27 12.88 -20.19
N ILE A 281 22.39 12.84 -19.22
CA ILE A 281 22.19 11.66 -18.36
C ILE A 281 20.70 11.34 -18.28
N SER A 282 20.39 10.06 -18.24
CA SER A 282 19.05 9.56 -17.92
C SER A 282 19.10 8.72 -16.65
N GLY A 283 18.03 8.79 -15.88
CA GLY A 283 17.95 8.04 -14.62
C GLY A 283 16.54 7.94 -14.10
N TYR A 284 16.37 7.16 -13.04
CA TYR A 284 15.10 7.06 -12.33
C TYR A 284 14.79 8.36 -11.58
N LEU A 285 13.51 8.60 -11.25
CA LEU A 285 13.12 9.74 -10.43
C LEU A 285 13.82 9.70 -9.07
N GLY A 286 14.31 10.83 -8.61
CA GLY A 286 15.03 10.88 -7.34
C GLY A 286 15.99 12.06 -7.21
N THR A 287 16.70 12.07 -6.09
CA THR A 287 17.72 13.11 -5.81
C THR A 287 19.10 12.63 -6.26
N TYR A 288 19.81 13.49 -6.95
CA TYR A 288 21.14 13.25 -7.52
C TYR A 288 22.15 14.25 -6.99
N GLU A 289 23.39 13.82 -6.95
CA GLU A 289 24.56 14.67 -6.71
C GLU A 289 25.48 14.65 -7.93
N LEU A 290 25.67 15.81 -8.56
CA LEU A 290 26.69 16.02 -9.57
C LEU A 290 27.97 16.50 -8.88
N ARG A 291 29.04 15.72 -8.96
CA ARG A 291 30.36 16.06 -8.39
C ARG A 291 31.32 16.50 -9.47
N LEU A 292 31.71 17.74 -9.42
CA LEU A 292 32.80 18.34 -10.19
C LEU A 292 34.04 18.48 -9.31
N LYS A 293 35.20 18.79 -9.89
CA LYS A 293 36.49 18.86 -9.14
C LYS A 293 36.33 19.56 -7.77
N ASP A 294 35.72 20.72 -7.75
CA ASP A 294 35.65 21.61 -6.57
C ASP A 294 34.21 21.96 -6.14
N LYS A 295 33.19 21.32 -6.73
CA LYS A 295 31.81 21.67 -6.53
C LYS A 295 30.92 20.43 -6.53
N THR A 296 29.96 20.39 -5.61
CA THR A 296 28.89 19.41 -5.61
C THR A 296 27.55 20.15 -5.76
N ILE A 297 26.71 19.70 -6.67
CA ILE A 297 25.39 20.25 -6.93
C ILE A 297 24.38 19.13 -6.71
N SER A 298 23.39 19.37 -5.85
CA SER A 298 22.27 18.50 -5.70
C SER A 298 21.10 18.97 -6.59
N PHE A 299 20.48 18.04 -7.28
CA PHE A 299 19.29 18.29 -8.09
C PHE A 299 18.32 17.11 -7.97
N ARG A 300 17.11 17.31 -8.42
CA ARG A 300 16.07 16.28 -8.36
C ARG A 300 15.43 16.09 -9.73
N LEU A 301 15.28 14.84 -10.13
CA LEU A 301 14.43 14.45 -11.27
C LEU A 301 13.05 14.13 -10.73
N ASP A 302 12.07 14.93 -11.09
CA ASP A 302 10.67 14.76 -10.67
C ASP A 302 9.77 14.30 -11.84
N LYS A 303 8.60 13.76 -11.51
CA LYS A 303 7.57 13.43 -12.50
C LYS A 303 7.24 14.66 -13.35
N GLY A 304 7.33 14.51 -14.66
CA GLY A 304 6.98 15.56 -15.63
C GLY A 304 8.13 16.46 -16.08
N SER A 305 9.29 16.43 -15.43
CA SER A 305 10.51 17.03 -15.99
C SER A 305 11.13 16.04 -16.97
N THR A 306 11.00 16.32 -18.26
CA THR A 306 11.63 15.51 -19.32
C THR A 306 13.05 15.96 -19.59
N GLU A 307 13.41 17.20 -19.30
CA GLU A 307 14.74 17.78 -19.44
C GLU A 307 14.96 18.88 -18.40
N GLU A 308 15.97 18.76 -17.59
CA GLU A 308 16.48 19.85 -16.74
C GLU A 308 17.91 20.21 -17.14
N ALA A 309 18.14 21.45 -17.53
CA ALA A 309 19.47 21.96 -17.81
C ALA A 309 20.06 22.57 -16.53
N ILE A 310 21.12 21.97 -16.01
CA ILE A 310 21.86 22.47 -14.85
C ILE A 310 23.14 23.15 -15.36
N THR A 311 23.18 24.46 -15.26
CA THR A 311 24.40 25.22 -15.54
C THR A 311 25.29 25.25 -14.32
N VAL A 312 26.58 24.87 -14.47
CA VAL A 312 27.59 24.75 -13.40
C VAL A 312 28.69 25.79 -13.49
#